data_92e07a509696ea21cbb94bbc44e11ccc
#
_entry.id   92e07a509696ea21cbb94bbc44e11ccc
#
_cell.length_a   1.000
_cell.length_b   1.000
_cell.length_c   1.000
_cell.angle_alpha   90.00
_cell.angle_beta   90.00
_cell.angle_gamma   90.00
#
_symmetry.space_group_name_H-M   'P 1'
#
loop_
_entity.id
_entity.type
_entity.pdbx_description
1 polymer ?
#
loop_
_entity_poly.entity_id
_entity_poly.type
_entity_poly.pdbx_seq_one_letter_code
_entity_poly.pdbx_strand_id
1 'polypeptide(L)'
;PKDIASVILPTWSQTDDLRWYEATRQSDGSYKLTVNKKDHKYRTGTYTVHLYYKDSNGGLTGAGGTTTHLSEVKPTGTITIENRNDAQGTFDVRVTNISSPKDIASVILPTWSQSDDLRWYEAKRQADGSYKLTVNKKNHKYRTGTYTVHLYYKDSSGGLTGAGGTTTHLSEVKPTGTITIENRNDAQGTFDVRVTNISSPKDIASVILPTWSQTDDLRWYEATRQSDGSYKLTVNKKDHKYRTGTYTVHLYYKDSNGGLTGAGGTTTHLSEVKPTGTITIENRNDAQGTFDVRVTN
;
A
#
# COMPACT_ATOMS: atom_id res chain seq x y z
N PRO A 1 -45.15 -14.84 -53.07
CA PRO A 1 -44.52 -13.75 -53.81
C PRO A 1 -43.70 -14.32 -54.92
N LYS A 2 -43.93 -13.82 -56.12
CA LYS A 2 -43.33 -14.31 -57.37
C LYS A 2 -41.89 -13.88 -57.40
N ASP A 3 -40.97 -13.88 -56.91
CA ASP A 3 -39.58 -13.43 -57.06
C ASP A 3 -38.98 -12.84 -55.75
N ILE A 4 -38.54 -13.71 -54.85
CA ILE A 4 -37.79 -13.26 -53.67
C ILE A 4 -36.29 -13.30 -54.06
N ALA A 5 -35.69 -12.12 -54.27
CA ALA A 5 -34.26 -11.99 -54.53
C ALA A 5 -33.47 -12.05 -53.18
N SER A 6 -33.99 -11.42 -52.13
CA SER A 6 -33.39 -11.52 -50.78
C SER A 6 -34.41 -11.29 -49.67
N VAL A 7 -34.02 -11.69 -48.43
CA VAL A 7 -34.80 -11.53 -47.24
C VAL A 7 -34.11 -10.50 -46.33
N ILE A 8 -34.82 -9.42 -46.01
CA ILE A 8 -34.33 -8.29 -45.26
C ILE A 8 -35.00 -8.26 -43.90
N LEU A 9 -34.20 -8.15 -42.82
CA LEU A 9 -34.65 -8.19 -41.45
C LEU A 9 -34.21 -6.92 -40.71
N PRO A 10 -34.97 -5.79 -40.85
CA PRO A 10 -34.71 -4.62 -40.00
C PRO A 10 -34.92 -5.00 -38.54
N THR A 11 -33.91 -4.71 -37.73
CA THR A 11 -33.89 -5.08 -36.33
C THR A 11 -33.45 -3.88 -35.48
N TRP A 12 -34.12 -3.67 -34.35
CA TRP A 12 -33.79 -2.60 -33.42
C TRP A 12 -34.24 -2.92 -31.99
N SER A 13 -33.57 -2.33 -31.03
CA SER A 13 -34.06 -2.24 -29.65
C SER A 13 -34.70 -0.87 -29.34
N GLN A 14 -34.20 0.17 -30.01
CA GLN A 14 -34.75 1.53 -30.01
C GLN A 14 -34.58 2.16 -31.39
N THR A 15 -35.29 3.23 -31.69
CA THR A 15 -35.31 3.88 -33.02
C THR A 15 -33.93 4.33 -33.51
N ASP A 16 -33.00 4.64 -32.57
CA ASP A 16 -31.65 5.14 -32.89
C ASP A 16 -30.61 4.03 -33.06
N ASP A 17 -31.00 2.74 -32.99
CA ASP A 17 -30.14 1.60 -33.22
C ASP A 17 -30.67 0.66 -34.33
N LEU A 18 -31.62 1.12 -35.12
CA LEU A 18 -32.15 0.35 -36.26
C LEU A 18 -31.04 -0.05 -37.22
N ARG A 19 -31.01 -1.35 -37.55
CA ARG A 19 -30.14 -1.94 -38.57
C ARG A 19 -30.96 -2.74 -39.56
N TRP A 20 -30.65 -2.61 -40.83
CA TRP A 20 -31.23 -3.37 -41.94
C TRP A 20 -30.28 -4.51 -42.29
N TYR A 21 -30.66 -5.73 -41.94
CA TYR A 21 -29.85 -6.91 -42.19
C TYR A 21 -30.41 -7.71 -43.39
N GLU A 22 -29.52 -8.29 -44.19
CA GLU A 22 -29.86 -9.28 -45.16
C GLU A 22 -29.60 -10.69 -44.63
N ALA A 23 -30.60 -11.55 -44.62
CA ALA A 23 -30.50 -12.89 -44.07
C ALA A 23 -29.90 -13.87 -45.12
N THR A 24 -29.08 -14.79 -44.64
CA THR A 24 -28.42 -15.80 -45.48
C THR A 24 -29.34 -16.99 -45.71
N ARG A 25 -29.55 -17.40 -46.98
CA ARG A 25 -30.31 -18.59 -47.33
C ARG A 25 -29.58 -19.85 -46.91
N GLN A 26 -30.27 -20.76 -46.25
CA GLN A 26 -29.78 -22.04 -45.78
C GLN A 26 -30.07 -23.15 -46.80
N SER A 27 -29.43 -24.33 -46.66
CA SER A 27 -29.59 -25.48 -47.52
C SER A 27 -31.00 -26.10 -47.47
N ASP A 28 -31.74 -25.88 -46.40
CA ASP A 28 -33.13 -26.33 -46.24
C ASP A 28 -34.16 -25.31 -46.80
N GLY A 29 -33.67 -24.24 -47.46
CA GLY A 29 -34.53 -23.20 -48.04
C GLY A 29 -34.95 -22.11 -47.06
N SER A 30 -34.67 -22.22 -45.79
CA SER A 30 -34.88 -21.17 -44.78
C SER A 30 -33.87 -20.02 -44.92
N TYR A 31 -34.13 -18.90 -44.23
CA TYR A 31 -33.20 -17.79 -44.16
C TYR A 31 -32.84 -17.54 -42.72
N LYS A 32 -31.54 -17.34 -42.41
CA LYS A 32 -31.00 -17.17 -41.05
C LYS A 32 -30.15 -15.92 -40.96
N LEU A 33 -30.31 -15.23 -39.81
CA LEU A 33 -29.49 -14.09 -39.40
C LEU A 33 -29.14 -14.25 -37.91
N THR A 34 -27.88 -13.92 -37.57
CA THR A 34 -27.48 -13.77 -36.17
C THR A 34 -27.35 -12.28 -35.85
N VAL A 35 -28.19 -11.79 -34.98
CA VAL A 35 -28.14 -10.40 -34.49
C VAL A 35 -27.24 -10.34 -33.26
N ASN A 36 -26.33 -9.36 -33.25
CA ASN A 36 -25.44 -9.14 -32.11
C ASN A 36 -25.77 -7.78 -31.47
N LYS A 37 -26.01 -7.74 -30.14
CA LYS A 37 -26.27 -6.49 -29.42
C LYS A 37 -25.14 -5.45 -29.55
N LYS A 38 -23.92 -5.87 -29.89
CA LYS A 38 -22.79 -4.98 -30.19
C LYS A 38 -23.15 -3.99 -31.30
N ASP A 39 -23.87 -4.45 -32.31
CA ASP A 39 -24.32 -3.62 -33.44
C ASP A 39 -25.47 -2.67 -33.07
N HIS A 40 -26.08 -2.91 -31.89
CA HIS A 40 -27.19 -2.16 -31.29
C HIS A 40 -26.78 -1.45 -30.01
N LYS A 41 -25.57 -0.85 -29.96
CA LYS A 41 -25.05 -0.07 -28.84
C LYS A 41 -25.02 -0.85 -27.51
N TYR A 42 -24.82 -2.17 -27.57
CA TYR A 42 -24.82 -3.10 -26.42
C TYR A 42 -26.12 -3.09 -25.60
N ARG A 43 -27.22 -2.63 -26.18
CA ARG A 43 -28.51 -2.57 -25.49
C ARG A 43 -29.04 -3.96 -25.16
N THR A 44 -29.80 -4.02 -24.07
CA THR A 44 -30.59 -5.18 -23.63
C THR A 44 -32.06 -4.75 -23.58
N GLY A 45 -32.95 -5.70 -23.37
CA GLY A 45 -34.37 -5.46 -23.41
C GLY A 45 -35.03 -6.03 -24.66
N THR A 46 -36.16 -5.46 -25.05
CA THR A 46 -36.94 -5.96 -26.20
C THR A 46 -36.34 -5.52 -27.51
N TYR A 47 -36.08 -6.49 -28.36
CA TYR A 47 -35.71 -6.30 -29.75
C TYR A 47 -36.90 -6.59 -30.67
N THR A 48 -37.14 -5.72 -31.61
CA THR A 48 -38.15 -5.89 -32.64
C THR A 48 -37.44 -6.28 -33.97
N VAL A 49 -37.95 -7.27 -34.65
CA VAL A 49 -37.49 -7.73 -35.95
C VAL A 49 -38.66 -7.73 -36.90
N HIS A 50 -38.54 -7.01 -37.99
CA HIS A 50 -39.51 -7.07 -39.05
C HIS A 50 -38.95 -7.93 -40.23
N LEU A 51 -39.87 -8.50 -41.00
CA LEU A 51 -39.56 -9.29 -42.18
C LEU A 51 -40.03 -8.54 -43.46
N TYR A 52 -39.11 -8.35 -44.38
CA TYR A 52 -39.34 -7.84 -45.71
C TYR A 52 -38.78 -8.79 -46.77
N TYR A 53 -39.52 -9.00 -47.80
CA TYR A 53 -39.03 -9.61 -49.02
C TYR A 53 -38.61 -8.53 -50.01
N LYS A 54 -37.40 -8.68 -50.56
CA LYS A 54 -36.87 -7.81 -51.63
C LYS A 54 -36.97 -8.54 -52.95
N ASP A 55 -37.63 -7.94 -53.90
CA ASP A 55 -37.70 -8.49 -55.26
C ASP A 55 -36.46 -8.16 -56.11
N SER A 56 -36.38 -8.70 -57.33
CA SER A 56 -35.27 -8.49 -58.27
C SER A 56 -35.11 -7.04 -58.75
N ASN A 57 -36.15 -6.21 -58.59
CA ASN A 57 -36.14 -4.79 -58.94
C ASN A 57 -35.80 -3.90 -57.73
N GLY A 58 -35.54 -4.51 -56.54
CA GLY A 58 -35.23 -3.80 -55.32
C GLY A 58 -36.44 -3.37 -54.50
N GLY A 59 -37.66 -3.69 -54.92
CA GLY A 59 -38.88 -3.40 -54.17
C GLY A 59 -38.97 -4.20 -52.86
N LEU A 60 -39.41 -3.55 -51.80
CA LEU A 60 -39.56 -4.15 -50.45
C LEU A 60 -41.01 -4.38 -50.11
N THR A 61 -41.37 -5.62 -49.77
CA THR A 61 -42.71 -5.97 -49.29
C THR A 61 -42.67 -6.50 -47.87
N GLY A 62 -43.32 -5.84 -46.92
CA GLY A 62 -43.42 -6.28 -45.53
C GLY A 62 -44.25 -7.56 -45.39
N ALA A 63 -43.75 -8.53 -44.64
CA ALA A 63 -44.37 -9.85 -44.46
C ALA A 63 -44.63 -10.20 -42.99
N GLY A 64 -44.35 -9.30 -42.06
CA GLY A 64 -44.60 -9.49 -40.65
C GLY A 64 -43.47 -9.00 -39.74
N GLY A 65 -43.59 -9.33 -38.46
CA GLY A 65 -42.58 -8.98 -37.46
C GLY A 65 -42.78 -9.78 -36.20
N THR A 66 -41.74 -9.76 -35.37
CA THR A 66 -41.72 -10.44 -34.08
C THR A 66 -40.80 -9.69 -33.12
N THR A 67 -40.87 -10.07 -31.87
CA THR A 67 -40.01 -9.50 -30.84
C THR A 67 -39.30 -10.60 -30.04
N THR A 68 -38.16 -10.27 -29.49
CA THR A 68 -37.46 -11.09 -28.49
C THR A 68 -36.90 -10.22 -27.41
N HIS A 69 -36.50 -10.82 -26.29
CA HIS A 69 -35.94 -10.08 -25.15
C HIS A 69 -34.54 -10.59 -24.84
N LEU A 70 -33.56 -9.70 -24.87
CA LEU A 70 -32.20 -9.96 -24.39
C LEU A 70 -32.06 -9.45 -22.97
N SER A 71 -31.87 -10.36 -22.01
CA SER A 71 -31.67 -10.02 -20.60
C SER A 71 -30.31 -9.34 -20.36
N GLU A 72 -30.28 -8.47 -19.37
CA GLU A 72 -29.00 -7.91 -18.90
C GLU A 72 -28.16 -9.00 -18.24
N VAL A 73 -26.93 -9.13 -18.70
CA VAL A 73 -25.92 -9.97 -18.09
C VAL A 73 -24.94 -9.04 -17.40
N LYS A 74 -24.84 -9.15 -16.07
CA LYS A 74 -23.87 -8.37 -15.28
C LYS A 74 -22.47 -9.00 -15.43
N PRO A 75 -21.43 -8.18 -15.49
CA PRO A 75 -20.06 -8.70 -15.44
C PRO A 75 -19.80 -9.32 -14.07
N THR A 76 -18.97 -10.36 -14.05
CA THR A 76 -18.57 -11.06 -12.83
C THR A 76 -17.07 -11.27 -12.79
N GLY A 77 -16.54 -11.47 -11.59
CA GLY A 77 -15.16 -11.85 -11.33
C GLY A 77 -14.99 -12.24 -9.88
N THR A 78 -14.04 -13.12 -9.61
CA THR A 78 -13.66 -13.49 -8.24
C THR A 78 -12.43 -12.71 -7.84
N ILE A 79 -12.52 -11.98 -6.74
CA ILE A 79 -11.42 -11.19 -6.18
C ILE A 79 -10.88 -11.93 -4.96
N THR A 80 -9.60 -12.29 -4.95
CA THR A 80 -8.90 -12.87 -3.82
C THR A 80 -7.77 -11.97 -3.36
N ILE A 81 -7.61 -11.89 -2.04
CA ILE A 81 -6.47 -11.21 -1.42
C ILE A 81 -5.43 -12.27 -1.06
N GLU A 82 -4.21 -12.07 -1.56
CA GLU A 82 -3.09 -13.00 -1.38
C GLU A 82 -1.88 -12.27 -0.79
N ASN A 83 -0.92 -13.02 -0.23
CA ASN A 83 0.39 -12.52 0.18
C ASN A 83 0.34 -11.26 1.07
N ARG A 84 -0.66 -11.17 1.97
CA ARG A 84 -0.73 -10.05 2.91
C ARG A 84 0.48 -10.03 3.83
N ASN A 85 1.15 -8.88 3.89
CA ASN A 85 2.31 -8.65 4.74
C ASN A 85 2.13 -7.33 5.50
N ASP A 86 1.72 -7.42 6.75
CA ASP A 86 1.45 -6.25 7.60
C ASP A 86 2.73 -5.45 7.90
N ALA A 87 3.88 -6.12 8.01
CA ALA A 87 5.17 -5.44 8.27
C ALA A 87 5.60 -4.56 7.09
N GLN A 88 5.49 -5.08 5.88
CA GLN A 88 5.76 -4.30 4.66
C GLN A 88 4.58 -3.41 4.26
N GLY A 89 3.39 -3.69 4.79
CA GLY A 89 2.16 -2.99 4.44
C GLY A 89 1.74 -3.24 3.00
N THR A 90 1.81 -4.50 2.56
CA THR A 90 1.48 -4.93 1.20
C THR A 90 0.47 -6.07 1.20
N PHE A 91 -0.28 -6.17 0.13
CA PHE A 91 -1.09 -7.33 -0.23
C PHE A 91 -1.25 -7.41 -1.74
N ASP A 92 -1.44 -8.63 -2.24
CA ASP A 92 -1.78 -8.87 -3.63
C ASP A 92 -3.29 -9.01 -3.79
N VAL A 93 -3.79 -8.47 -4.89
CA VAL A 93 -5.17 -8.65 -5.35
C VAL A 93 -5.12 -9.49 -6.61
N ARG A 94 -5.80 -10.63 -6.62
CA ARG A 94 -5.94 -11.49 -7.78
C ARG A 94 -7.38 -11.56 -8.24
N VAL A 95 -7.59 -11.45 -9.55
CA VAL A 95 -8.92 -11.55 -10.17
C VAL A 95 -8.94 -12.75 -11.10
N THR A 96 -9.91 -13.64 -10.88
CA THR A 96 -10.16 -14.87 -11.65
C THR A 96 -11.64 -14.97 -12.05
N ASN A 97 -12.02 -16.01 -12.78
CA ASN A 97 -13.40 -16.28 -13.19
C ASN A 97 -14.08 -15.07 -13.85
N ILE A 98 -13.33 -14.43 -14.73
CA ILE A 98 -13.69 -13.17 -15.36
C ILE A 98 -14.74 -13.42 -16.45
N SER A 99 -15.88 -12.74 -16.35
CA SER A 99 -16.91 -12.75 -17.37
C SER A 99 -17.49 -11.36 -17.55
N SER A 100 -17.64 -10.92 -18.79
CA SER A 100 -18.24 -9.64 -19.11
C SER A 100 -19.04 -9.73 -20.40
N PRO A 101 -20.22 -9.08 -20.47
CA PRO A 101 -21.01 -9.00 -21.68
C PRO A 101 -20.40 -8.07 -22.75
N LYS A 102 -19.39 -7.29 -22.37
CA LYS A 102 -18.58 -6.45 -23.27
C LYS A 102 -17.16 -6.99 -23.32
N ASP A 103 -16.41 -6.57 -24.32
CA ASP A 103 -14.97 -6.80 -24.36
C ASP A 103 -14.27 -6.19 -23.14
N ILE A 104 -13.16 -6.80 -22.73
CA ILE A 104 -12.35 -6.33 -21.61
C ILE A 104 -11.00 -5.89 -22.18
N ALA A 105 -10.80 -4.59 -22.28
CA ALA A 105 -9.52 -4.01 -22.67
C ALA A 105 -8.55 -3.98 -21.48
N SER A 106 -9.05 -3.67 -20.26
CA SER A 106 -8.26 -3.74 -19.03
C SER A 106 -9.11 -3.99 -17.80
N VAL A 107 -8.45 -4.49 -16.74
CA VAL A 107 -9.03 -4.74 -15.41
C VAL A 107 -8.54 -3.66 -14.46
N ILE A 108 -9.48 -2.90 -13.91
CA ILE A 108 -9.22 -1.74 -13.07
C ILE A 108 -9.66 -2.06 -11.63
N LEU A 109 -8.77 -1.78 -10.68
CA LEU A 109 -8.96 -2.05 -9.26
C LEU A 109 -8.82 -0.76 -8.44
N PRO A 110 -9.88 0.07 -8.36
CA PRO A 110 -9.87 1.19 -7.42
C PRO A 110 -9.75 0.65 -6.01
N THR A 111 -8.73 1.17 -5.30
CA THR A 111 -8.38 0.72 -3.95
C THR A 111 -8.19 1.92 -3.04
N TRP A 112 -8.70 1.85 -1.83
CA TRP A 112 -8.57 2.90 -0.81
C TRP A 112 -8.69 2.34 0.60
N SER A 113 -8.09 3.04 1.56
CA SER A 113 -8.35 2.86 2.99
C SER A 113 -9.32 3.92 3.50
N GLN A 114 -9.25 5.13 2.94
CA GLN A 114 -10.18 6.24 3.18
C GLN A 114 -10.41 7.02 1.88
N SER A 115 -11.45 7.85 1.84
CA SER A 115 -11.88 8.57 0.63
C SER A 115 -10.78 9.46 0.00
N ASP A 116 -9.83 9.95 0.80
CA ASP A 116 -8.77 10.86 0.38
C ASP A 116 -7.47 10.15 -0.06
N ASP A 117 -7.47 8.81 -0.09
CA ASP A 117 -6.34 8.01 -0.57
C ASP A 117 -6.71 7.03 -1.70
N LEU A 118 -7.88 7.23 -2.33
CA LEU A 118 -8.31 6.43 -3.47
C LEU A 118 -7.29 6.44 -4.61
N ARG A 119 -6.92 5.24 -5.06
CA ARG A 119 -6.08 5.00 -6.23
C ARG A 119 -6.78 4.08 -7.22
N TRP A 120 -6.74 4.44 -8.49
CA TRP A 120 -7.22 3.63 -9.61
C TRP A 120 -6.06 2.85 -10.20
N TYR A 121 -5.99 1.56 -9.92
CA TYR A 121 -4.92 0.69 -10.41
C TYR A 121 -5.38 -0.11 -11.62
N GLU A 122 -4.49 -0.33 -12.56
CA GLU A 122 -4.66 -1.30 -13.62
C GLU A 122 -3.92 -2.59 -13.25
N ALA A 123 -4.65 -3.71 -13.22
CA ALA A 123 -4.09 -5.01 -12.88
C ALA A 123 -3.42 -5.64 -14.10
N LYS A 124 -2.29 -6.31 -13.89
CA LYS A 124 -1.52 -6.98 -14.94
C LYS A 124 -2.07 -8.39 -15.23
N ARG A 125 -2.31 -8.70 -16.50
CA ARG A 125 -2.70 -10.04 -16.94
C ARG A 125 -1.56 -11.03 -16.73
N GLN A 126 -1.87 -12.18 -16.15
CA GLN A 126 -0.96 -13.28 -15.89
C GLN A 126 -1.04 -14.33 -17.01
N ALA A 127 -0.06 -15.24 -17.06
CA ALA A 127 -0.01 -16.32 -18.05
C ALA A 127 -1.20 -17.31 -17.95
N ASP A 128 -1.77 -17.47 -16.76
CA ASP A 128 -2.95 -18.29 -16.48
C ASP A 128 -4.28 -17.61 -16.81
N GLY A 129 -4.25 -16.40 -17.36
CA GLY A 129 -5.42 -15.62 -17.70
C GLY A 129 -6.01 -14.79 -16.55
N SER A 130 -5.54 -14.96 -15.32
CA SER A 130 -5.91 -14.11 -14.17
C SER A 130 -5.28 -12.72 -14.30
N TYR A 131 -5.73 -11.78 -13.47
CA TYR A 131 -5.11 -10.47 -13.34
C TYR A 131 -4.62 -10.28 -11.92
N LYS A 132 -3.46 -9.62 -11.77
CA LYS A 132 -2.81 -9.41 -10.48
C LYS A 132 -2.34 -7.97 -10.30
N LEU A 133 -2.46 -7.48 -9.05
CA LEU A 133 -2.01 -6.18 -8.58
C LEU A 133 -1.40 -6.33 -7.19
N THR A 134 -0.25 -5.72 -6.94
CA THR A 134 0.29 -5.54 -5.58
C THR A 134 -0.04 -4.15 -5.08
N VAL A 135 -0.78 -4.06 -3.99
CA VAL A 135 -1.09 -2.82 -3.27
C VAL A 135 -0.05 -2.60 -2.18
N ASN A 136 0.41 -1.36 -2.03
CA ASN A 136 1.34 -0.96 -0.98
C ASN A 136 0.81 0.27 -0.25
N LYS A 137 0.76 0.22 1.09
CA LYS A 137 0.28 1.32 1.94
C LYS A 137 1.02 2.64 1.73
N LYS A 138 2.25 2.63 1.20
CA LYS A 138 2.98 3.85 0.81
C LYS A 138 2.17 4.73 -0.14
N ASN A 139 1.43 4.11 -1.05
CA ASN A 139 0.57 4.80 -2.01
C ASN A 139 -0.74 5.31 -1.38
N HIS A 140 -1.03 4.90 -0.14
CA HIS A 140 -2.23 5.21 0.63
C HIS A 140 -1.88 5.94 1.93
N LYS A 141 -0.94 6.88 1.86
CA LYS A 141 -0.52 7.72 2.99
C LYS A 141 -0.04 6.91 4.21
N TYR A 142 0.57 5.74 3.98
CA TYR A 142 1.03 4.80 5.01
C TYR A 142 -0.06 4.34 5.98
N ARG A 143 -1.32 4.43 5.59
CA ARG A 143 -2.42 4.02 6.45
C ARG A 143 -2.49 2.51 6.64
N THR A 144 -2.96 2.13 7.82
CA THR A 144 -3.34 0.77 8.19
C THR A 144 -4.85 0.72 8.44
N GLY A 145 -5.39 -0.46 8.66
CA GLY A 145 -6.83 -0.65 8.80
C GLY A 145 -7.45 -1.32 7.58
N THR A 146 -8.73 -1.10 7.37
CA THR A 146 -9.49 -1.74 6.29
C THR A 146 -9.24 -1.06 4.97
N TYR A 147 -8.84 -1.86 3.98
CA TYR A 147 -8.75 -1.48 2.58
C TYR A 147 -9.94 -2.04 1.83
N THR A 148 -10.56 -1.21 1.02
CA THR A 148 -11.62 -1.61 0.08
C THR A 148 -11.03 -1.68 -1.32
N VAL A 149 -11.34 -2.74 -2.04
CA VAL A 149 -10.95 -2.98 -3.44
C VAL A 149 -12.20 -3.22 -4.24
N HIS A 150 -12.45 -2.41 -5.25
CA HIS A 150 -13.50 -2.68 -6.23
C HIS A 150 -12.91 -3.23 -7.52
N LEU A 151 -13.74 -3.96 -8.28
CA LEU A 151 -13.42 -4.52 -9.59
C LEU A 151 -14.25 -3.83 -10.66
N TYR A 152 -13.58 -3.27 -11.65
CA TYR A 152 -14.18 -2.72 -12.86
C TYR A 152 -13.51 -3.32 -14.10
N TYR A 153 -14.29 -3.55 -15.12
CA TYR A 153 -13.80 -3.83 -16.46
C TYR A 153 -13.92 -2.58 -17.32
N LYS A 154 -12.82 -2.23 -17.98
CA LYS A 154 -12.77 -1.16 -18.97
C LYS A 154 -12.89 -1.78 -20.35
N ASP A 155 -13.88 -1.37 -21.13
CA ASP A 155 -14.04 -1.79 -22.52
C ASP A 155 -13.15 -0.99 -23.49
N SER A 156 -13.05 -1.41 -24.74
CA SER A 156 -12.22 -0.77 -25.78
C SER A 156 -12.65 0.67 -26.11
N SER A 157 -13.88 1.05 -25.78
CA SER A 157 -14.37 2.43 -25.91
C SER A 157 -14.05 3.32 -24.69
N GLY A 158 -13.43 2.73 -23.64
CA GLY A 158 -13.10 3.42 -22.40
C GLY A 158 -14.19 3.39 -21.33
N GLY A 159 -15.33 2.75 -21.60
CA GLY A 159 -16.42 2.58 -20.66
C GLY A 159 -16.03 1.68 -19.49
N LEU A 160 -16.42 2.05 -18.26
CA LEU A 160 -16.17 1.28 -17.04
C LEU A 160 -17.44 0.59 -16.57
N THR A 161 -17.36 -0.71 -16.29
CA THR A 161 -18.48 -1.49 -15.74
C THR A 161 -18.03 -2.21 -14.47
N GLY A 162 -18.71 -1.96 -13.35
CA GLY A 162 -18.42 -2.60 -12.06
C GLY A 162 -18.77 -4.09 -12.06
N ALA A 163 -17.89 -4.92 -11.49
CA ALA A 163 -18.03 -6.37 -11.44
C ALA A 163 -17.93 -6.96 -10.03
N GLY A 164 -17.81 -6.11 -9.00
CA GLY A 164 -17.77 -6.54 -7.60
C GLY A 164 -16.79 -5.74 -6.73
N GLY A 165 -16.56 -6.24 -5.53
CA GLY A 165 -15.62 -5.64 -4.60
C GLY A 165 -15.31 -6.60 -3.44
N THR A 166 -14.25 -6.28 -2.71
CA THR A 166 -13.81 -7.00 -1.51
C THR A 166 -13.12 -6.06 -0.54
N THR A 167 -12.85 -6.54 0.65
CA THR A 167 -12.08 -5.79 1.64
C THR A 167 -10.95 -6.66 2.21
N THR A 168 -9.91 -6.01 2.70
CA THR A 168 -8.86 -6.65 3.50
C THR A 168 -8.42 -5.71 4.61
N HIS A 169 -7.68 -6.22 5.60
CA HIS A 169 -7.20 -5.41 6.71
C HIS A 169 -5.68 -5.51 6.82
N LEU A 170 -4.99 -4.37 6.78
CA LEU A 170 -3.59 -4.26 7.14
C LEU A 170 -3.46 -3.82 8.59
N SER A 171 -2.82 -4.66 9.42
CA SER A 171 -2.61 -4.35 10.83
C SER A 171 -1.48 -3.34 11.01
N GLU A 172 -1.58 -2.53 12.05
CA GLU A 172 -0.46 -1.69 12.47
C GLU A 172 0.66 -2.56 13.02
N VAL A 173 1.86 -2.36 12.50
CA VAL A 173 3.08 -2.96 13.01
C VAL A 173 3.89 -1.84 13.65
N LYS A 174 4.13 -1.95 14.96
CA LYS A 174 4.97 -1.00 15.68
C LYS A 174 6.44 -1.24 15.37
N PRO A 175 7.24 -0.18 15.26
CA PRO A 175 8.68 -0.34 15.13
C PRO A 175 9.26 -0.93 16.42
N THR A 176 10.32 -1.71 16.28
CA THR A 176 11.02 -2.34 17.39
C THR A 176 12.52 -2.17 17.24
N GLY A 177 13.23 -2.25 18.36
CA GLY A 177 14.68 -2.29 18.44
C GLY A 177 15.12 -2.71 19.82
N THR A 178 16.29 -3.32 19.93
CA THR A 178 16.92 -3.68 21.20
C THR A 178 17.96 -2.63 21.53
N ILE A 179 17.82 -2.02 22.69
CA ILE A 179 18.76 -1.02 23.20
C ILE A 179 19.59 -1.67 24.29
N THR A 180 20.92 -1.66 24.12
CA THR A 180 21.89 -2.11 25.12
C THR A 180 22.79 -0.96 25.53
N ILE A 181 23.10 -0.90 26.83
CA ILE A 181 24.12 0.01 27.38
C ILE A 181 25.43 -0.76 27.53
N GLU A 182 26.46 -0.23 26.91
CA GLU A 182 27.80 -0.83 26.87
C GLU A 182 28.84 0.15 27.40
N ASN A 183 30.02 -0.34 27.77
CA ASN A 183 31.20 0.47 28.10
C ASN A 183 30.94 1.61 29.09
N ARG A 184 30.09 1.38 30.08
CA ARG A 184 29.85 2.39 31.14
C ARG A 184 31.13 2.66 31.92
N ASN A 185 31.48 3.94 32.02
CA ASN A 185 32.64 4.42 32.74
C ASN A 185 32.23 5.59 33.67
N ASP A 186 32.05 5.30 34.95
CA ASP A 186 31.58 6.28 35.92
C ASP A 186 32.65 7.39 36.17
N ALA A 187 33.95 7.05 36.09
CA ALA A 187 35.02 8.03 36.28
C ALA A 187 35.07 9.07 35.15
N GLN A 188 34.90 8.63 33.91
CA GLN A 188 34.83 9.51 32.74
C GLN A 188 33.43 10.11 32.59
N GLY A 189 32.42 9.49 33.19
CA GLY A 189 31.01 9.87 33.02
C GLY A 189 30.49 9.60 31.61
N THR A 190 30.81 8.43 31.09
CA THR A 190 30.43 8.02 29.74
C THR A 190 29.75 6.65 29.72
N PHE A 191 28.91 6.44 28.73
CA PHE A 191 28.40 5.12 28.34
C PHE A 191 28.08 5.09 26.85
N ASP A 192 28.14 3.89 26.27
CA ASP A 192 27.70 3.64 24.91
C ASP A 192 26.28 3.11 24.91
N VAL A 193 25.52 3.56 23.92
CA VAL A 193 24.17 3.05 23.60
C VAL A 193 24.28 2.32 22.27
N ARG A 194 23.93 1.04 22.23
CA ARG A 194 23.88 0.25 21.01
C ARG A 194 22.45 -0.17 20.71
N VAL A 195 22.04 -0.03 19.45
CA VAL A 195 20.71 -0.44 18.95
C VAL A 195 20.87 -1.55 17.92
N THR A 196 20.20 -2.68 18.18
CA THR A 196 20.20 -3.88 17.35
C THR A 196 18.76 -4.36 17.08
N ASN A 197 18.57 -5.43 16.32
CA ASN A 197 17.26 -6.04 16.02
C ASN A 197 16.23 -5.01 15.55
N ILE A 198 16.67 -4.14 14.65
CA ILE A 198 15.92 -2.99 14.16
C ILE A 198 14.86 -3.44 13.20
N SER A 199 13.60 -3.09 13.47
CA SER A 199 12.48 -3.32 12.57
C SER A 199 11.55 -2.11 12.57
N SER A 200 11.17 -1.66 11.38
CA SER A 200 10.22 -0.54 11.22
C SER A 200 9.33 -0.78 10.01
N PRO A 201 8.03 -0.47 10.13
CA PRO A 201 7.10 -0.52 8.99
C PRO A 201 7.29 0.62 8.00
N LYS A 202 8.12 1.62 8.33
CA LYS A 202 8.57 2.70 7.46
C LYS A 202 10.05 2.56 7.19
N ASP A 203 10.54 3.25 6.17
CA ASP A 203 11.98 3.41 5.96
C ASP A 203 12.64 4.11 7.16
N ILE A 204 13.89 3.79 7.42
CA ILE A 204 14.69 4.40 8.48
C ILE A 204 15.80 5.21 7.81
N ALA A 205 15.63 6.54 7.81
CA ALA A 205 16.67 7.46 7.36
C ALA A 205 17.73 7.66 8.44
N SER A 206 17.32 7.75 9.70
CA SER A 206 18.25 7.81 10.83
C SER A 206 17.64 7.27 12.13
N VAL A 207 18.53 6.89 13.07
CA VAL A 207 18.18 6.42 14.40
C VAL A 207 18.49 7.53 15.38
N ILE A 208 17.47 7.99 16.12
CA ILE A 208 17.52 9.11 17.03
C ILE A 208 17.36 8.59 18.46
N LEU A 209 18.26 9.02 19.32
CA LEU A 209 18.34 8.62 20.74
C LEU A 209 18.22 9.83 21.65
N PRO A 210 17.00 10.34 21.92
CA PRO A 210 16.84 11.36 22.95
C PRO A 210 17.28 10.79 24.31
N THR A 211 18.21 11.51 24.93
CA THR A 211 18.82 11.09 26.19
C THR A 211 18.81 12.24 27.18
N TRP A 212 18.50 11.96 28.44
CA TRP A 212 18.48 12.93 29.51
C TRP A 212 18.70 12.28 30.89
N SER A 213 19.23 13.03 31.82
CA SER A 213 19.20 12.72 33.25
C SER A 213 18.04 13.43 33.96
N GLN A 214 17.72 14.64 33.47
CA GLN A 214 16.56 15.43 33.89
C GLN A 214 15.97 16.19 32.70
N THR A 215 14.75 16.71 32.86
CA THR A 215 14.02 17.34 31.71
C THR A 215 14.74 18.53 31.10
N ASP A 216 15.58 19.21 31.86
CA ASP A 216 16.32 20.42 31.46
C ASP A 216 17.68 20.14 30.78
N ASP A 217 18.06 18.86 30.66
CA ASP A 217 19.30 18.44 30.00
C ASP A 217 19.06 17.47 28.81
N LEU A 218 17.82 17.39 28.31
CA LEU A 218 17.46 16.54 27.16
C LEU A 218 18.30 16.92 25.95
N ARG A 219 18.92 15.90 25.34
CA ARG A 219 19.64 15.97 24.07
C ARG A 219 19.05 14.96 23.08
N TRP A 220 18.86 15.39 21.84
CA TRP A 220 18.44 14.55 20.72
C TRP A 220 19.67 14.16 19.91
N TYR A 221 20.16 12.95 20.11
CA TYR A 221 21.34 12.44 19.42
C TYR A 221 20.94 11.63 18.19
N GLU A 222 21.73 11.72 17.14
CA GLU A 222 21.69 10.81 16.01
C GLU A 222 22.77 9.74 16.18
N ALA A 223 22.37 8.48 16.16
CA ALA A 223 23.30 7.36 16.32
C ALA A 223 23.98 6.99 15.00
N THR A 224 25.24 6.63 15.06
CA THR A 224 26.04 6.27 13.89
C THR A 224 25.84 4.80 13.53
N ARG A 225 25.51 4.53 12.26
CA ARG A 225 25.39 3.17 11.73
C ARG A 225 26.73 2.47 11.68
N GLN A 226 26.77 1.25 12.19
CA GLN A 226 27.96 0.40 12.22
C GLN A 226 27.98 -0.56 11.00
N SER A 227 29.13 -1.17 10.76
CA SER A 227 29.33 -2.13 9.65
C SER A 227 28.48 -3.40 9.78
N ASP A 228 28.12 -3.78 11.00
CA ASP A 228 27.25 -4.92 11.32
C ASP A 228 25.74 -4.59 11.23
N GLY A 229 25.41 -3.37 10.84
CA GLY A 229 24.02 -2.89 10.72
C GLY A 229 23.41 -2.36 12.01
N SER A 230 24.10 -2.46 13.17
CA SER A 230 23.69 -1.81 14.39
C SER A 230 23.93 -0.30 14.36
N TYR A 231 23.39 0.42 15.33
CA TYR A 231 23.65 1.85 15.51
C TYR A 231 24.26 2.07 16.89
N LYS A 232 25.22 3.00 16.96
CA LYS A 232 25.96 3.29 18.19
C LYS A 232 26.03 4.78 18.46
N LEU A 233 25.95 5.15 19.75
CA LEU A 233 26.12 6.49 20.29
C LEU A 233 26.92 6.41 21.58
N THR A 234 27.90 7.30 21.76
CA THR A 234 28.56 7.53 23.07
C THR A 234 27.96 8.74 23.73
N VAL A 235 27.39 8.56 24.91
CA VAL A 235 26.84 9.63 25.77
C VAL A 235 27.89 10.06 26.77
N ASN A 236 28.03 11.38 26.97
CA ASN A 236 28.96 11.95 27.96
C ASN A 236 28.20 12.90 28.92
N LYS A 237 28.40 12.75 30.21
CA LYS A 237 27.77 13.64 31.23
C LYS A 237 28.04 15.13 31.02
N LYS A 238 29.14 15.49 30.34
CA LYS A 238 29.45 16.89 29.98
C LYS A 238 28.32 17.54 29.18
N ASP A 239 27.67 16.78 28.31
CA ASP A 239 26.57 17.26 27.53
C ASP A 239 25.26 17.38 28.29
N HIS A 240 25.24 16.82 29.53
CA HIS A 240 24.12 16.75 30.44
C HIS A 240 24.41 17.48 31.76
N LYS A 241 25.06 18.65 31.68
CA LYS A 241 25.36 19.52 32.84
C LYS A 241 26.19 18.81 33.91
N TYR A 242 27.07 17.88 33.52
CA TYR A 242 27.92 17.06 34.41
C TYR A 242 27.14 16.25 35.45
N ARG A 243 25.88 15.99 35.22
CA ARG A 243 25.04 15.24 36.15
C ARG A 243 25.41 13.76 36.20
N THR A 244 25.27 13.20 37.40
CA THR A 244 25.27 11.76 37.69
C THR A 244 23.87 11.31 38.07
N GLY A 245 23.67 10.00 38.21
CA GLY A 245 22.35 9.45 38.50
C GLY A 245 21.77 8.69 37.30
N THR A 246 20.46 8.57 37.27
CA THR A 246 19.75 7.81 36.22
C THR A 246 19.63 8.62 34.94
N TYR A 247 20.10 8.03 33.86
CA TYR A 247 19.90 8.49 32.50
C TYR A 247 18.80 7.68 31.81
N THR A 248 17.89 8.35 31.17
CA THR A 248 16.87 7.73 30.30
C THR A 248 17.26 7.92 28.85
N VAL A 249 17.15 6.85 28.08
CA VAL A 249 17.42 6.82 26.64
C VAL A 249 16.18 6.30 25.94
N HIS A 250 15.59 7.07 25.04
CA HIS A 250 14.54 6.61 24.16
C HIS A 250 15.08 6.30 22.76
N LEU A 251 14.37 5.44 22.04
CA LEU A 251 14.66 5.07 20.66
C LEU A 251 13.57 5.57 19.74
N TYR A 252 13.94 6.36 18.74
CA TYR A 252 13.07 6.79 17.65
C TYR A 252 13.72 6.48 16.31
N TYR A 253 12.89 6.11 15.35
CA TYR A 253 13.29 6.06 13.95
C TYR A 253 12.73 7.28 13.22
N LYS A 254 13.60 7.96 12.48
CA LYS A 254 13.25 9.06 11.60
C LYS A 254 13.12 8.53 10.18
N ASP A 255 11.97 8.73 9.54
CA ASP A 255 11.75 8.38 8.16
C ASP A 255 12.31 9.44 7.19
N SER A 256 12.35 9.14 5.89
CA SER A 256 12.85 10.04 4.85
C SER A 256 12.08 11.35 4.69
N ASN A 257 10.86 11.41 5.22
CA ASN A 257 10.02 12.61 5.26
C ASN A 257 10.21 13.43 6.55
N GLY A 258 11.11 12.98 7.46
CA GLY A 258 11.38 13.62 8.74
C GLY A 258 10.43 13.23 9.87
N GLY A 259 9.50 12.31 9.63
CA GLY A 259 8.58 11.79 10.65
C GLY A 259 9.32 10.94 11.68
N LEU A 260 9.04 11.14 12.99
CA LEU A 260 9.61 10.38 14.09
C LEU A 260 8.62 9.34 14.61
N THR A 261 9.08 8.09 14.79
CA THR A 261 8.27 7.02 15.36
C THR A 261 9.04 6.35 16.51
N GLY A 262 8.46 6.34 17.71
CA GLY A 262 9.07 5.73 18.90
C GLY A 262 9.12 4.19 18.78
N ALA A 263 10.26 3.60 19.20
CA ALA A 263 10.51 2.16 19.12
C ALA A 263 10.92 1.54 20.46
N GLY A 264 10.98 2.34 21.53
CA GLY A 264 11.30 1.84 22.87
C GLY A 264 12.13 2.81 23.71
N GLY A 265 12.64 2.32 24.82
CA GLY A 265 13.50 3.08 25.70
C GLY A 265 14.19 2.18 26.75
N THR A 266 15.23 2.71 27.36
CA THR A 266 15.97 2.06 28.45
C THR A 266 16.50 3.10 29.40
N THR A 267 17.03 2.65 30.53
CA THR A 267 17.72 3.51 31.51
C THR A 267 19.08 2.93 31.86
N THR A 268 19.98 3.81 32.31
CA THR A 268 21.26 3.44 32.93
C THR A 268 21.57 4.39 34.07
N HIS A 269 22.55 4.04 34.88
CA HIS A 269 22.95 4.88 36.04
C HIS A 269 24.44 5.18 35.93
N LEU A 270 24.82 6.47 35.97
CA LEU A 270 26.19 6.92 36.17
C LEU A 270 26.37 7.29 37.65
N SER A 271 27.30 6.60 38.28
CA SER A 271 27.61 6.86 39.70
C SER A 271 28.51 8.08 39.85
N GLU A 272 28.35 8.78 40.96
CA GLU A 272 29.31 9.81 41.35
C GLU A 272 30.64 9.17 41.78
N VAL A 273 31.71 9.63 41.19
CA VAL A 273 33.07 9.23 41.60
C VAL A 273 33.65 10.39 42.37
N LYS A 274 33.86 10.20 43.64
CA LYS A 274 34.49 11.21 44.53
C LYS A 274 35.98 11.26 44.25
N PRO A 275 36.54 12.46 44.17
CA PRO A 275 37.99 12.58 44.10
C PRO A 275 38.62 11.96 45.36
N THR A 276 39.73 11.29 45.19
CA THR A 276 40.53 10.71 46.27
C THR A 276 41.90 11.39 46.30
N GLY A 277 42.50 11.40 47.46
CA GLY A 277 43.85 11.88 47.63
C GLY A 277 44.35 11.55 49.04
N THR A 278 45.62 11.30 49.12
CA THR A 278 46.33 11.08 50.40
C THR A 278 47.03 12.37 50.77
N ILE A 279 46.75 12.83 51.97
CA ILE A 279 47.47 13.99 52.53
C ILE A 279 48.50 13.48 53.53
N THR A 280 49.76 13.87 53.31
CA THR A 280 50.87 13.57 54.20
C THR A 280 51.48 14.88 54.74
N ILE A 281 51.90 14.88 56.03
CA ILE A 281 52.66 15.95 56.59
C ILE A 281 54.12 15.54 56.57
N GLU A 282 54.96 16.39 56.01
CA GLU A 282 56.41 16.17 55.88
C GLU A 282 57.16 17.33 56.43
N ASN A 283 58.44 17.16 56.72
CA ASN A 283 59.37 18.22 57.12
C ASN A 283 58.91 19.10 58.31
N ARG A 284 58.26 18.49 59.31
CA ARG A 284 57.79 19.21 60.46
C ARG A 284 59.00 19.74 61.27
N ASN A 285 59.03 21.05 61.51
CA ASN A 285 60.02 21.74 62.31
C ASN A 285 59.36 22.55 63.41
N ASP A 286 59.33 22.00 64.62
CA ASP A 286 58.69 22.61 65.77
C ASP A 286 59.38 23.91 66.23
N ALA A 287 60.72 24.02 65.99
CA ALA A 287 61.48 25.22 66.40
C ALA A 287 61.13 26.42 65.50
N GLN A 288 60.82 26.16 64.25
CA GLN A 288 60.43 27.20 63.26
C GLN A 288 58.93 27.32 63.09
N GLY A 289 58.14 26.40 63.67
CA GLY A 289 56.69 26.39 63.57
C GLY A 289 56.17 26.09 62.17
N THR A 290 56.93 25.29 61.37
CA THR A 290 56.63 24.98 59.93
C THR A 290 56.44 23.46 59.70
N PHE A 291 55.65 23.13 58.72
CA PHE A 291 55.55 21.79 58.17
C PHE A 291 55.09 21.87 56.68
N ASP A 292 55.47 20.88 55.99
CA ASP A 292 55.01 20.73 54.60
C ASP A 292 53.79 19.81 54.47
N VAL A 293 52.81 20.17 53.64
CA VAL A 293 51.64 19.34 53.30
C VAL A 293 51.82 18.82 51.88
N ARG A 294 51.87 17.51 51.75
CA ARG A 294 51.95 16.84 50.46
C ARG A 294 50.64 16.15 50.16
N VAL A 295 50.08 16.39 48.95
CA VAL A 295 48.92 15.70 48.46
C VAL A 295 49.34 14.81 47.29
N THR A 296 48.98 13.52 47.34
CA THR A 296 49.19 12.55 46.29
C THR A 296 47.87 11.86 45.93
N ASN A 297 47.74 11.45 44.64
CA ASN A 297 46.62 10.66 44.17
C ASN A 297 46.85 9.18 44.47
#